data_c4e291854db5b8df5ed621be42ae07ce
#
_entry.id   c4e291854db5b8df5ed621be42ae07ce
#
_cell.length_a   1.000
_cell.length_b   1.000
_cell.length_c   1.000
_cell.angle_alpha   90.00
_cell.angle_beta   90.00
_cell.angle_gamma   90.00
#
_symmetry.space_group_name_H-M   'P 1'
#
loop_
_entity.id
_entity.type
_entity.pdbx_description
1 polymer ?
#
loop_
_entity_poly.entity_id
_entity_poly.type
_entity_poly.pdbx_seq_one_letter_code
_entity_poly.pdbx_strand_id
1 'polypeptide(L)'
;RPSAWTQAGSFWIGGYFAHGYASDMIRVDHLDPETKTIHTAQQTVYGFMTGADWRRWYALNLLEELDLPGEYVIDKENGKMYVYLPENTRTLNVSVMNDPLVAIENCRNITLSKLTFEYGRSIGIYLENTQHVRITGCTVRNVGGVGISIGKGTETPDKKTLKPHAAEAGGTPKSRVVGDLMGRLYQDILFNRNGGTDNGITDCY
;
A
#
# COMPACT_ATOMS: atom_id res chain seq x y z
N ARG A 1 -9.72 -17.14 13.62
CA ARG A 1 -10.36 -16.83 14.93
C ARG A 1 -9.31 -16.22 15.84
N PRO A 2 -9.47 -14.99 16.36
CA PRO A 2 -8.44 -14.31 17.17
C PRO A 2 -7.94 -15.12 18.38
N SER A 3 -8.76 -16.00 18.91
CA SER A 3 -8.36 -16.90 20.00
C SER A 3 -7.33 -17.97 19.62
N ALA A 4 -7.11 -18.20 18.35
CA ALA A 4 -6.09 -19.13 17.85
C ALA A 4 -4.76 -18.44 17.51
N TRP A 5 -4.72 -17.12 17.53
CA TRP A 5 -3.53 -16.36 17.19
C TRP A 5 -2.55 -16.38 18.36
N THR A 6 -1.46 -17.07 18.19
CA THR A 6 -0.50 -17.32 19.28
C THR A 6 0.70 -16.37 19.27
N GLN A 7 0.97 -15.72 18.16
CA GLN A 7 2.11 -14.83 18.03
C GLN A 7 1.73 -13.53 17.33
N ALA A 8 1.68 -12.47 18.10
CA ALA A 8 1.32 -11.13 17.64
C ALA A 8 2.49 -10.32 17.07
N GLY A 9 3.66 -10.90 16.85
CA GLY A 9 4.89 -10.12 16.61
C GLY A 9 4.94 -9.33 15.31
N SER A 10 4.23 -9.72 14.25
CA SER A 10 4.39 -9.09 12.94
C SER A 10 3.16 -9.14 12.03
N PHE A 11 1.97 -9.24 12.58
CA PHE A 11 0.77 -9.23 11.76
C PHE A 11 0.07 -7.87 11.75
N TRP A 12 -0.81 -7.70 10.78
CA TRP A 12 -1.54 -6.47 10.53
C TRP A 12 -3.03 -6.75 10.51
N ILE A 13 -3.81 -5.74 10.81
CA ILE A 13 -5.25 -5.72 10.52
C ILE A 13 -5.52 -4.68 9.45
N GLY A 14 -6.31 -5.07 8.46
CA GLY A 14 -6.72 -4.21 7.37
C GLY A 14 -8.24 -4.14 7.29
N GLY A 15 -8.78 -3.03 6.84
CA GLY A 15 -10.21 -2.89 6.64
C GLY A 15 -10.77 -1.50 6.86
N TYR A 16 -12.10 -1.44 6.98
CA TYR A 16 -12.85 -0.21 7.21
C TYR A 16 -13.21 -0.11 8.69
N PHE A 17 -12.42 0.63 9.46
CA PHE A 17 -12.59 0.71 10.91
C PHE A 17 -13.58 1.80 11.36
N ALA A 18 -13.75 2.85 10.57
CA ALA A 18 -14.62 3.97 10.91
C ALA A 18 -15.62 4.31 9.80
N HIS A 19 -15.17 4.51 8.59
CA HIS A 19 -16.00 4.93 7.46
C HIS A 19 -15.83 3.97 6.26
N GLY A 20 -16.92 3.68 5.54
CA GLY A 20 -16.93 2.73 4.43
C GLY A 20 -16.12 3.16 3.19
N TYR A 21 -15.64 4.39 3.14
CA TYR A 21 -14.76 4.91 2.10
C TYR A 21 -13.29 4.97 2.52
N ALA A 22 -12.98 4.78 3.81
CA ALA A 22 -11.64 4.91 4.35
C ALA A 22 -11.14 3.56 4.87
N SER A 23 -10.47 2.82 4.03
CA SER A 23 -9.70 1.64 4.45
C SER A 23 -8.40 2.06 5.11
N ASP A 24 -7.97 1.29 6.09
CA ASP A 24 -6.69 1.49 6.77
C ASP A 24 -6.01 0.14 6.99
N MET A 25 -4.71 0.16 7.20
CA MET A 25 -3.90 -1.03 7.46
C MET A 25 -2.94 -0.74 8.61
N ILE A 26 -3.10 -1.47 9.71
CA ILE A 26 -2.45 -1.15 10.98
C ILE A 26 -1.74 -2.37 11.53
N ARG A 27 -0.51 -2.16 11.97
CA ARG A 27 0.25 -3.19 12.65
C ARG A 27 -0.37 -3.46 14.03
N VAL A 28 -0.48 -4.72 14.38
CA VAL A 28 -0.87 -5.14 15.74
C VAL A 28 0.37 -5.14 16.62
N ASP A 29 0.25 -4.53 17.79
CA ASP A 29 1.30 -4.49 18.79
C ASP A 29 1.27 -5.77 19.64
N HIS A 30 0.13 -6.03 20.27
CA HIS A 30 -0.07 -7.25 21.02
C HIS A 30 -1.56 -7.62 21.16
N LEU A 31 -1.80 -8.85 21.55
CA LEU A 31 -3.12 -9.37 21.87
C LEU A 31 -3.24 -9.54 23.38
N ASP A 32 -4.36 -9.11 23.92
CA ASP A 32 -4.76 -9.42 25.28
C ASP A 32 -5.88 -10.47 25.26
N PRO A 33 -5.57 -11.74 25.54
CA PRO A 33 -6.56 -12.81 25.50
C PRO A 33 -7.56 -12.75 26.66
N GLU A 34 -7.21 -12.13 27.79
CA GLU A 34 -8.10 -12.01 28.95
C GLU A 34 -9.22 -11.02 28.68
N THR A 35 -8.86 -9.85 28.16
CA THR A 35 -9.84 -8.81 27.81
C THR A 35 -10.38 -8.96 26.38
N LYS A 36 -9.85 -9.91 25.60
CA LYS A 36 -10.16 -10.11 24.17
C LYS A 36 -9.92 -8.86 23.33
N THR A 37 -8.86 -8.13 23.65
CA THR A 37 -8.53 -6.86 23.02
C THR A 37 -7.33 -7.01 22.10
N ILE A 38 -7.42 -6.38 20.92
CA ILE A 38 -6.31 -6.21 19.98
C ILE A 38 -5.72 -4.82 20.20
N HIS A 39 -4.46 -4.76 20.60
CA HIS A 39 -3.74 -3.51 20.75
C HIS A 39 -2.98 -3.20 19.46
N THR A 40 -3.21 -2.02 18.89
CA THR A 40 -2.57 -1.59 17.65
C THR A 40 -1.36 -0.72 17.95
N ALA A 41 -0.31 -0.88 17.14
CA ALA A 41 0.93 -0.12 17.29
C ALA A 41 0.75 1.39 17.03
N GLN A 42 -0.33 1.76 16.35
CA GLN A 42 -0.66 3.14 16.01
C GLN A 42 -2.18 3.33 15.90
N GLN A 43 -2.58 4.58 15.84
CA GLN A 43 -3.99 4.92 15.66
C GLN A 43 -4.40 4.81 14.19
N THR A 44 -5.66 4.44 13.93
CA THR A 44 -6.29 4.59 12.62
C THR A 44 -6.50 6.06 12.29
N VAL A 45 -6.66 6.37 10.99
CA VAL A 45 -6.92 7.75 10.54
C VAL A 45 -8.15 8.36 11.21
N TYR A 46 -9.22 7.58 11.33
CA TYR A 46 -10.52 8.05 11.87
C TYR A 46 -10.94 7.36 13.17
N GLY A 47 -10.06 6.58 13.79
CA GLY A 47 -10.39 5.78 14.98
C GLY A 47 -11.20 4.53 14.66
N PHE A 48 -11.64 3.85 15.71
CA PHE A 48 -12.49 2.66 15.63
C PHE A 48 -13.92 3.06 15.99
N MET A 49 -14.87 2.67 15.17
CA MET A 49 -16.30 2.89 15.42
C MET A 49 -17.04 1.57 15.33
N THR A 50 -18.22 1.47 15.91
CA THR A 50 -19.05 0.26 15.92
C THR A 50 -20.39 0.46 15.23
N GLY A 51 -21.07 -0.62 14.88
CA GLY A 51 -22.49 -0.62 14.55
C GLY A 51 -22.87 -0.41 13.08
N ALA A 52 -21.95 -0.46 12.11
CA ALA A 52 -22.31 -0.39 10.70
C ALA A 52 -21.86 -1.65 9.95
N ASP A 53 -22.71 -2.16 9.05
CA ASP A 53 -22.50 -3.42 8.33
C ASP A 53 -21.28 -3.42 7.40
N TRP A 54 -20.88 -2.24 6.93
CA TRP A 54 -19.70 -2.07 6.08
C TRP A 54 -18.38 -2.05 6.86
N ARG A 55 -18.42 -2.04 8.19
CA ARG A 55 -17.20 -2.11 9.03
C ARG A 55 -16.72 -3.53 9.10
N ARG A 56 -15.82 -3.84 8.18
CA ARG A 56 -15.20 -5.16 8.05
C ARG A 56 -13.71 -5.01 8.13
N TRP A 57 -13.10 -5.94 8.81
CA TRP A 57 -11.66 -6.02 8.90
C TRP A 57 -11.20 -7.48 8.78
N TYR A 58 -9.96 -7.64 8.42
CA TYR A 58 -9.30 -8.94 8.26
C TYR A 58 -7.88 -8.85 8.78
N ALA A 59 -7.34 -10.02 9.18
CA ALA A 59 -5.95 -10.13 9.57
C ALA A 59 -5.07 -10.38 8.34
N LEU A 60 -3.82 -9.92 8.42
CA LEU A 60 -2.81 -10.10 7.39
C LEU A 60 -1.53 -10.58 8.03
N ASN A 61 -0.82 -11.45 7.33
CA ASN A 61 0.46 -12.00 7.73
C ASN A 61 0.40 -12.85 9.01
N LEU A 62 -0.65 -13.63 9.15
CA LEU A 62 -0.86 -14.62 10.21
C LEU A 62 -0.80 -16.04 9.64
N LEU A 63 0.08 -16.87 10.18
CA LEU A 63 0.22 -18.25 9.70
C LEU A 63 -1.02 -19.09 10.00
N GLU A 64 -1.70 -18.80 11.11
CA GLU A 64 -2.92 -19.48 11.54
C GLU A 64 -4.13 -19.18 10.66
N GLU A 65 -4.06 -18.13 9.84
CA GLU A 65 -5.10 -17.73 8.88
C GLU A 65 -4.68 -18.03 7.42
N LEU A 66 -3.64 -18.85 7.22
CA LEU A 66 -3.19 -19.30 5.90
C LEU A 66 -4.03 -20.51 5.48
N ASP A 67 -5.27 -20.31 5.09
CA ASP A 67 -6.24 -21.39 4.86
C ASP A 67 -6.87 -21.41 3.46
N LEU A 68 -6.62 -20.39 2.64
CA LEU A 68 -7.14 -20.30 1.28
C LEU A 68 -6.02 -20.26 0.22
N PRO A 69 -6.25 -20.93 -0.93
CA PRO A 69 -5.31 -20.87 -2.05
C PRO A 69 -5.06 -19.42 -2.53
N GLY A 70 -3.80 -19.07 -2.68
CA GLY A 70 -3.35 -17.72 -3.07
C GLY A 70 -2.89 -16.85 -1.90
N GLU A 71 -3.14 -17.26 -0.69
CA GLU A 71 -2.66 -16.56 0.49
C GLU A 71 -1.18 -16.82 0.76
N TYR A 72 -0.55 -15.89 1.46
CA TYR A 72 0.84 -16.02 1.87
C TYR A 72 1.15 -15.30 3.18
N VAL A 73 2.17 -15.77 3.86
CA VAL A 73 2.71 -15.17 5.09
C VAL A 73 4.22 -15.00 4.93
N ILE A 74 4.71 -13.83 5.32
CA ILE A 74 6.15 -13.50 5.31
C ILE A 74 6.64 -13.47 6.75
N ASP A 75 7.48 -14.44 7.08
CA ASP A 75 8.22 -14.50 8.33
C ASP A 75 9.58 -13.80 8.14
N LYS A 76 9.61 -12.52 8.50
CA LYS A 76 10.80 -11.69 8.35
C LYS A 76 11.93 -12.09 9.30
N GLU A 77 11.59 -12.63 10.46
CA GLU A 77 12.57 -13.01 11.48
C GLU A 77 13.39 -14.22 11.03
N ASN A 78 12.73 -15.18 10.39
CA ASN A 78 13.38 -16.38 9.88
C ASN A 78 13.70 -16.33 8.38
N GLY A 79 13.37 -15.22 7.70
CA GLY A 79 13.59 -15.05 6.26
C GLY A 79 12.79 -16.04 5.41
N LYS A 80 11.61 -16.43 5.84
CA LYS A 80 10.78 -17.43 5.17
C LYS A 80 9.51 -16.81 4.62
N MET A 81 9.01 -17.40 3.55
CA MET A 81 7.70 -17.12 3.00
C MET A 81 6.91 -18.42 2.94
N TYR A 82 5.74 -18.42 3.54
CA TYR A 82 4.77 -19.51 3.47
C TYR A 82 3.70 -19.13 2.47
N VAL A 83 3.36 -20.00 1.55
CA VAL A 83 2.39 -19.74 0.49
C VAL A 83 1.46 -20.94 0.35
N TYR A 84 0.16 -20.68 0.38
CA TYR A 84 -0.82 -21.69 0.00
C TYR A 84 -1.04 -21.58 -1.52
N LEU A 85 -0.35 -22.40 -2.27
CA LEU A 85 -0.40 -22.36 -3.73
C LEU A 85 -1.75 -22.87 -4.26
N PRO A 86 -2.41 -22.15 -5.18
CA PRO A 86 -3.50 -22.70 -5.94
C PRO A 86 -3.09 -23.97 -6.70
N GLU A 87 -4.03 -24.88 -6.94
CA GLU A 87 -3.79 -26.07 -7.72
C GLU A 87 -3.19 -25.73 -9.10
N ASN A 88 -2.25 -26.55 -9.56
CA ASN A 88 -1.56 -26.38 -10.83
C ASN A 88 -0.70 -25.12 -10.97
N THR A 89 -0.37 -24.43 -9.87
CA THR A 89 0.59 -23.33 -9.90
C THR A 89 1.96 -23.81 -10.36
N ARG A 90 2.49 -23.20 -11.44
CA ARG A 90 3.81 -23.53 -12.01
C ARG A 90 4.86 -22.47 -11.74
N THR A 91 4.42 -21.25 -11.47
CA THR A 91 5.31 -20.09 -11.33
C THR A 91 4.81 -19.22 -10.19
N LEU A 92 5.74 -18.77 -9.36
CA LEU A 92 5.51 -17.80 -8.31
C LEU A 92 6.42 -16.60 -8.57
N ASN A 93 5.85 -15.41 -8.65
CA ASN A 93 6.59 -14.17 -8.79
C ASN A 93 6.54 -13.40 -7.46
N VAL A 94 7.68 -13.04 -6.94
CA VAL A 94 7.80 -12.24 -5.71
C VAL A 94 8.40 -10.89 -6.05
N SER A 95 7.62 -9.83 -5.88
CA SER A 95 8.06 -8.46 -6.13
C SER A 95 8.86 -7.92 -4.95
N VAL A 96 10.12 -7.59 -5.17
CA VAL A 96 11.04 -7.12 -4.12
C VAL A 96 11.50 -5.68 -4.33
N MET A 97 11.35 -5.13 -5.53
CA MET A 97 11.79 -3.77 -5.86
C MET A 97 10.86 -2.72 -5.26
N ASN A 98 11.38 -1.84 -4.42
CA ASN A 98 10.59 -0.78 -3.78
C ASN A 98 10.41 0.46 -4.66
N ASP A 99 11.31 0.68 -5.60
CA ASP A 99 11.22 1.81 -6.53
C ASP A 99 10.11 1.58 -7.57
N PRO A 100 9.59 2.66 -8.20
CA PRO A 100 8.73 2.53 -9.36
C PRO A 100 9.39 1.73 -10.48
N LEU A 101 8.60 0.97 -11.26
CA LEU A 101 9.13 0.28 -12.44
C LEU A 101 9.68 1.28 -13.45
N VAL A 102 9.02 2.44 -13.58
CA VAL A 102 9.49 3.58 -14.35
C VAL A 102 9.29 4.85 -13.54
N ALA A 103 10.33 5.69 -13.48
CA ALA A 103 10.26 7.03 -12.93
C ALA A 103 10.71 8.05 -14.00
N ILE A 104 9.85 9.02 -14.29
CA ILE A 104 10.11 10.12 -15.21
C ILE A 104 10.04 11.40 -14.39
N GLU A 105 11.18 12.03 -14.18
CA GLU A 105 11.32 13.20 -13.32
C GLU A 105 12.03 14.33 -14.05
N ASN A 106 11.50 15.55 -13.91
CA ASN A 106 12.09 16.76 -14.53
C ASN A 106 12.32 16.63 -16.05
N CYS A 107 11.44 15.89 -16.72
CA CYS A 107 11.55 15.57 -18.15
C CYS A 107 10.39 16.13 -18.95
N ARG A 108 10.57 16.21 -20.26
CA ARG A 108 9.54 16.65 -21.21
C ARG A 108 9.59 15.87 -22.52
N ASN A 109 8.45 15.85 -23.21
CA ASN A 109 8.32 15.25 -24.54
C ASN A 109 8.67 13.75 -24.57
N ILE A 110 8.16 13.00 -23.60
CA ILE A 110 8.37 11.55 -23.51
C ILE A 110 7.06 10.83 -23.85
N THR A 111 7.16 9.79 -24.64
CA THR A 111 6.03 8.91 -24.94
C THR A 111 6.38 7.48 -24.56
N LEU A 112 5.53 6.89 -23.70
CA LEU A 112 5.49 5.46 -23.46
C LEU A 112 4.30 4.88 -24.23
N SER A 113 4.56 3.95 -25.13
CA SER A 113 3.48 3.42 -25.98
C SER A 113 3.54 1.91 -26.09
N LYS A 114 2.38 1.27 -25.89
CA LYS A 114 2.18 -0.19 -26.07
C LYS A 114 3.15 -1.06 -25.27
N LEU A 115 3.49 -0.63 -24.07
CA LEU A 115 4.35 -1.34 -23.14
C LEU A 115 3.52 -2.00 -22.03
N THR A 116 4.04 -3.09 -21.46
CA THR A 116 3.48 -3.73 -20.28
C THR A 116 4.44 -3.55 -19.11
N PHE A 117 3.89 -3.03 -17.99
CA PHE A 117 4.57 -2.85 -16.72
C PHE A 117 3.89 -3.72 -15.69
N GLU A 118 4.60 -4.71 -15.14
CA GLU A 118 3.99 -5.66 -14.23
C GLU A 118 4.95 -6.17 -13.15
N TYR A 119 4.38 -6.70 -12.07
CA TYR A 119 5.09 -7.28 -10.93
C TYR A 119 5.97 -6.28 -10.16
N GLY A 120 5.57 -5.01 -10.13
CA GLY A 120 6.19 -4.02 -9.25
C GLY A 120 5.67 -4.11 -7.82
N ARG A 121 6.54 -4.01 -6.82
CA ARG A 121 6.11 -4.01 -5.41
C ARG A 121 5.43 -2.70 -5.01
N SER A 122 5.73 -1.60 -5.67
CA SER A 122 5.27 -0.26 -5.31
C SER A 122 4.46 0.35 -6.46
N ILE A 123 5.01 1.33 -7.15
CA ILE A 123 4.36 2.08 -8.22
C ILE A 123 4.78 1.50 -9.57
N GLY A 124 3.83 1.41 -10.50
CA GLY A 124 4.15 1.04 -11.87
C GLY A 124 4.90 2.16 -12.59
N ILE A 125 4.23 3.27 -12.83
CA ILE A 125 4.81 4.43 -13.51
C ILE A 125 4.67 5.67 -12.61
N TYR A 126 5.76 6.38 -12.41
CA TYR A 126 5.82 7.61 -11.64
C TYR A 126 6.25 8.78 -12.49
N LEU A 127 5.50 9.88 -12.45
CA LEU A 127 5.81 11.14 -13.13
C LEU A 127 5.96 12.26 -12.10
N GLU A 128 7.03 13.04 -12.15
CA GLU A 128 7.22 14.23 -11.31
C GLU A 128 7.83 15.38 -12.10
N ASN A 129 7.22 16.56 -12.00
CA ASN A 129 7.66 17.78 -12.67
C ASN A 129 7.91 17.55 -14.17
N THR A 130 6.94 16.95 -14.82
CA THR A 130 7.02 16.55 -16.22
C THR A 130 6.16 17.44 -17.12
N GLN A 131 6.51 17.54 -18.40
CA GLN A 131 5.74 18.28 -19.39
C GLN A 131 5.61 17.47 -20.68
N HIS A 132 4.41 17.42 -21.24
CA HIS A 132 4.11 16.69 -22.49
C HIS A 132 4.51 15.21 -22.43
N VAL A 133 4.28 14.53 -21.33
CA VAL A 133 4.46 13.08 -21.23
C VAL A 133 3.17 12.40 -21.69
N ARG A 134 3.29 11.42 -22.56
CA ARG A 134 2.16 10.62 -23.07
C ARG A 134 2.37 9.15 -22.72
N ILE A 135 1.40 8.56 -22.08
CA ILE A 135 1.35 7.12 -21.80
C ILE A 135 0.15 6.58 -22.58
N THR A 136 0.38 5.80 -23.63
CA THR A 136 -0.69 5.41 -24.53
C THR A 136 -0.66 3.92 -24.86
N GLY A 137 -1.80 3.25 -24.80
CA GLY A 137 -1.95 1.83 -25.09
C GLY A 137 -1.10 0.92 -24.19
N CYS A 138 -0.73 1.38 -23.00
CA CYS A 138 0.07 0.63 -22.05
C CYS A 138 -0.78 -0.23 -21.13
N THR A 139 -0.22 -1.33 -20.66
CA THR A 139 -0.80 -2.16 -19.60
C THR A 139 0.02 -2.00 -18.33
N VAL A 140 -0.62 -1.65 -17.22
CA VAL A 140 0.01 -1.59 -15.90
C VAL A 140 -0.78 -2.47 -14.94
N ARG A 141 -0.20 -3.59 -14.52
CA ARG A 141 -0.90 -4.58 -13.70
C ARG A 141 0.00 -5.25 -12.68
N ASN A 142 -0.62 -5.89 -11.68
CA ASN A 142 0.09 -6.64 -10.64
C ASN A 142 1.17 -5.80 -9.95
N VAL A 143 0.85 -4.56 -9.63
CA VAL A 143 1.69 -3.66 -8.84
C VAL A 143 1.11 -3.56 -7.42
N GLY A 144 1.99 -3.47 -6.43
CA GLY A 144 1.57 -3.52 -5.03
C GLY A 144 0.97 -2.22 -4.49
N GLY A 145 1.16 -1.12 -5.19
CA GLY A 145 0.68 0.20 -4.80
C GLY A 145 -0.22 0.80 -5.88
N VAL A 146 0.28 1.78 -6.59
CA VAL A 146 -0.44 2.54 -7.60
C VAL A 146 0.06 2.22 -9.00
N GLY A 147 -0.85 2.00 -9.94
CA GLY A 147 -0.49 1.75 -11.34
C GLY A 147 0.29 2.90 -11.94
N ILE A 148 -0.31 4.09 -11.97
CA ILE A 148 0.32 5.32 -12.50
C ILE A 148 0.11 6.44 -11.49
N SER A 149 1.19 7.09 -11.08
CA SER A 149 1.17 8.26 -10.19
C SER A 149 1.73 9.47 -10.94
N ILE A 150 0.95 10.52 -11.02
CA ILE A 150 1.39 11.80 -11.57
C ILE A 150 1.62 12.76 -10.43
N GLY A 151 2.89 13.07 -10.23
CA GLY A 151 3.41 13.99 -9.27
C GLY A 151 3.71 13.39 -7.91
N LYS A 152 4.30 14.22 -7.11
CA LYS A 152 4.79 13.92 -5.77
C LYS A 152 3.65 13.75 -4.79
N GLY A 153 3.64 12.69 -4.05
CA GLY A 153 2.80 12.57 -2.86
C GLY A 153 3.11 13.71 -1.87
N THR A 154 2.19 13.97 -0.97
CA THR A 154 2.42 15.01 0.04
C THR A 154 3.66 14.71 0.85
N GLU A 155 4.66 15.59 0.80
CA GLU A 155 5.73 15.59 1.78
C GLU A 155 5.14 15.84 3.16
N THR A 156 5.65 15.15 4.12
CA THR A 156 5.32 15.40 5.51
C THR A 156 6.05 16.67 5.94
N PRO A 157 5.35 17.77 6.19
CA PRO A 157 6.01 19.02 6.49
C PRO A 157 6.72 19.01 7.84
N ASP A 158 6.34 18.12 8.74
CA ASP A 158 6.95 18.02 10.06
C ASP A 158 6.79 16.60 10.63
N LYS A 159 7.90 16.04 11.13
CA LYS A 159 7.90 14.75 11.83
C LYS A 159 7.02 14.73 13.08
N LYS A 160 6.70 15.88 13.65
CA LYS A 160 5.85 16.00 14.83
C LYS A 160 4.36 15.89 14.53
N THR A 161 3.96 16.21 13.32
CA THR A 161 2.56 16.13 12.87
C THR A 161 2.23 14.81 12.20
N LEU A 162 3.24 13.97 11.97
CA LEU A 162 3.04 12.62 11.47
C LEU A 162 2.37 11.76 12.52
N LYS A 163 1.25 11.19 12.15
CA LYS A 163 0.76 10.05 12.91
C LYS A 163 1.79 8.91 12.80
N PRO A 164 2.04 8.17 13.89
CA PRO A 164 3.13 7.18 13.93
C PRO A 164 3.17 6.19 12.77
N HIS A 165 2.03 5.81 12.20
CA HIS A 165 2.00 4.83 11.13
C HIS A 165 2.55 5.35 9.78
N ALA A 166 2.50 6.63 9.52
CA ALA A 166 3.13 7.19 8.32
C ALA A 166 4.66 7.08 8.38
N ALA A 167 5.22 7.15 9.58
CA ALA A 167 6.66 6.96 9.80
C ALA A 167 7.08 5.48 9.73
N GLU A 168 6.17 4.57 10.13
CA GLU A 168 6.45 3.12 10.19
C GLU A 168 6.18 2.40 8.86
N ALA A 169 5.45 2.98 7.93
CA ALA A 169 5.27 2.41 6.59
C ALA A 169 6.59 2.26 5.79
N GLY A 170 7.72 2.43 6.48
CA GLY A 170 9.06 2.19 5.95
C GLY A 170 9.53 3.26 4.98
N GLY A 171 8.72 4.28 4.85
CA GLY A 171 9.08 5.40 4.02
C GLY A 171 9.88 6.41 4.80
N THR A 172 11.17 6.53 4.56
CA THR A 172 11.68 7.89 4.52
C THR A 172 10.71 8.69 3.69
N PRO A 173 10.35 9.93 4.08
CA PRO A 173 9.47 10.80 3.29
C PRO A 173 10.12 11.15 1.96
N LYS A 174 10.27 10.17 1.11
CA LYS A 174 10.70 10.32 -0.26
C LYS A 174 9.46 10.51 -1.10
N SER A 175 9.57 11.41 -2.02
CA SER A 175 8.55 11.81 -3.00
C SER A 175 7.79 10.66 -3.68
N ARG A 176 8.29 9.46 -3.65
CA ARG A 176 7.77 8.29 -4.34
C ARG A 176 6.93 7.34 -3.48
N VAL A 177 6.58 7.74 -2.28
CA VAL A 177 5.81 6.87 -1.36
C VAL A 177 4.35 7.28 -1.38
N VAL A 178 3.56 6.56 -2.11
CA VAL A 178 2.10 6.79 -2.20
C VAL A 178 1.37 6.31 -0.94
N GLY A 179 1.91 5.33 -0.24
CA GLY A 179 1.31 4.79 0.99
C GLY A 179 1.17 5.78 2.14
N ASP A 180 1.97 6.83 2.15
CA ASP A 180 1.89 7.88 3.16
C ASP A 180 0.59 8.71 3.09
N LEU A 181 -0.12 8.66 1.98
CA LEU A 181 -1.39 9.38 1.81
C LEU A 181 -2.48 8.84 2.72
N MET A 182 -2.49 7.55 2.98
CA MET A 182 -3.52 6.91 3.78
C MET A 182 -3.45 7.26 5.27
N GLY A 183 -2.31 7.73 5.74
CA GLY A 183 -2.12 8.12 7.14
C GLY A 183 -2.48 9.54 7.49
N ARG A 184 -2.97 10.35 6.54
CA ARG A 184 -3.20 11.77 6.75
C ARG A 184 -4.66 12.12 6.88
N LEU A 185 -4.91 13.15 7.67
CA LEU A 185 -6.22 13.79 7.67
C LEU A 185 -6.49 14.38 6.28
N TYR A 186 -7.74 14.34 5.88
CA TYR A 186 -8.20 14.79 4.56
C TYR A 186 -7.73 16.20 4.19
N GLN A 187 -7.59 17.06 5.16
CA GLN A 187 -7.11 18.43 4.99
C GLN A 187 -5.61 18.52 4.65
N ASP A 188 -4.84 17.47 4.93
CA ASP A 188 -3.42 17.39 4.61
C ASP A 188 -3.15 16.71 3.26
N ILE A 189 -4.18 16.15 2.64
CA ILE A 189 -4.14 15.61 1.29
C ILE A 189 -4.27 16.79 0.32
N LEU A 190 -3.20 17.52 0.16
CA LEU A 190 -3.14 18.58 -0.83
C LEU A 190 -2.92 17.97 -2.20
N PHE A 191 -3.58 18.60 -3.17
CA PHE A 191 -3.35 18.29 -4.58
C PHE A 191 -1.86 18.33 -4.89
N ASN A 192 -1.47 17.40 -5.69
CA ASN A 192 -0.12 17.20 -6.07
C ASN A 192 0.51 18.42 -6.76
N ARG A 193 1.40 19.07 -6.08
CA ARG A 193 2.02 20.32 -6.56
C ARG A 193 3.04 20.10 -7.68
N ASN A 194 3.54 18.89 -7.85
CA ASN A 194 4.63 18.58 -8.75
C ASN A 194 4.21 17.61 -9.88
N GLY A 195 2.96 17.64 -10.27
CA GLY A 195 2.46 16.81 -11.37
C GLY A 195 2.99 17.24 -12.75
N GLY A 196 3.42 18.48 -12.84
CA GLY A 196 3.82 19.05 -14.11
C GLY A 196 2.62 19.53 -14.94
N THR A 197 2.78 19.64 -16.25
CA THR A 197 1.77 20.17 -17.17
C THR A 197 1.65 19.33 -18.41
N ASP A 198 0.43 19.32 -18.97
CA ASP A 198 0.10 18.68 -20.23
C ASP A 198 0.61 17.22 -20.34
N ASN A 199 0.43 16.46 -19.26
CA ASN A 199 0.65 15.02 -19.27
C ASN A 199 -0.67 14.31 -19.61
N GLY A 200 -0.60 13.22 -20.34
CA GLY A 200 -1.79 12.49 -20.79
C GLY A 200 -1.62 10.97 -20.69
N ILE A 201 -2.71 10.31 -20.28
CA ILE A 201 -2.84 8.85 -20.24
C ILE A 201 -4.04 8.51 -21.13
N THR A 202 -3.84 7.67 -22.13
CA THR A 202 -4.88 7.26 -23.08
C THR A 202 -4.80 5.77 -23.39
N ASP A 203 -5.95 5.13 -23.53
CA ASP A 203 -6.08 3.73 -23.95
C ASP A 203 -5.23 2.74 -23.12
N CYS A 204 -5.05 3.02 -21.83
CA CYS A 204 -4.29 2.18 -20.93
C CYS A 204 -5.22 1.26 -20.11
N TYR A 205 -4.68 0.10 -19.78
CA TYR A 205 -5.35 -0.93 -19.00
C TYR A 205 -4.57 -1.23 -17.71
#